data_97d1bc88bdd6d98b692ce611ad88f9c2
#
_entry.id   97d1bc88bdd6d98b692ce611ad88f9c2
#
_cell.length_a   1.000
_cell.length_b   1.000
_cell.length_c   1.000
_cell.angle_alpha   90.00
_cell.angle_beta   90.00
_cell.angle_gamma   90.00
#
_symmetry.space_group_name_H-M   'P 1'
#
loop_
_entity.id
_entity.type
_entity.pdbx_description
1 polymer ?
#
loop_
_entity_poly.entity_id
_entity_poly.type
_entity_poly.pdbx_seq_one_letter_code
_entity_poly.pdbx_strand_id
1 'polypeptide(L)'
;MDLAIIREVFRDFRRACEVLHIEDGLLDEIDERLGRLAPFQVGSRGQLLEWHREFEEREPGHRHLSHLYGLFPSDLFAGDARLTEACRVSLRERLAHGGGHTGWSCAWIINLLAVLEDGEGSYAYLRTLLTRSSYDNLWDAHPPFQIDGNFGGTAGIANMLVQDRGGEVKLLPALPAAFPQGYVRGLRITGRRAVDIRWENGTMTAHRIYTVD
;
A
#
# COMPACT_ATOMS: atom_id res chain seq x y z
N MET A 1 3.39 -13.74 -1.45
CA MET A 1 4.40 -12.71 -1.79
C MET A 1 5.09 -12.99 -3.12
N ASP A 2 5.77 -14.13 -3.29
CA ASP A 2 6.61 -14.44 -4.45
C ASP A 2 5.87 -14.28 -5.79
N LEU A 3 4.66 -14.82 -5.91
CA LEU A 3 3.82 -14.65 -7.10
C LEU A 3 3.54 -13.17 -7.43
N ALA A 4 3.37 -12.34 -6.41
CA ALA A 4 3.12 -10.91 -6.63
C ALA A 4 4.39 -10.21 -7.13
N ILE A 5 5.53 -10.47 -6.50
CA ILE A 5 6.83 -9.90 -6.93
C ILE A 5 7.19 -10.35 -8.35
N ILE A 6 7.03 -11.65 -8.68
CA ILE A 6 7.31 -12.16 -10.03
C ILE A 6 6.42 -11.46 -11.07
N ARG A 7 5.11 -11.35 -10.81
CA ARG A 7 4.19 -10.67 -11.72
C ARG A 7 4.54 -9.20 -11.91
N GLU A 8 4.92 -8.52 -10.82
CA GLU A 8 5.30 -7.11 -10.90
C GLU A 8 6.60 -6.91 -11.69
N VAL A 9 7.65 -7.70 -11.40
CA VAL A 9 8.92 -7.63 -12.14
C VAL A 9 8.71 -7.86 -13.64
N PHE A 10 7.90 -8.85 -14.02
CA PHE A 10 7.59 -9.12 -15.42
C PHE A 10 6.79 -7.99 -16.07
N ARG A 11 5.79 -7.45 -15.37
CA ARG A 11 5.02 -6.28 -15.82
C ARG A 11 5.93 -5.07 -16.03
N ASP A 12 6.80 -4.80 -15.07
CA ASP A 12 7.66 -3.62 -15.09
C ASP A 12 8.76 -3.73 -16.14
N PHE A 13 9.30 -4.94 -16.38
CA PHE A 13 10.23 -5.19 -17.48
C PHE A 13 9.56 -4.92 -18.83
N ARG A 14 8.36 -5.46 -19.06
CA ARG A 14 7.58 -5.17 -20.29
C ARG A 14 7.36 -3.68 -20.45
N ARG A 15 6.91 -3.01 -19.38
CA ARG A 15 6.67 -1.57 -19.41
C ARG A 15 7.93 -0.78 -19.72
N ALA A 16 9.07 -1.18 -19.17
CA ALA A 16 10.35 -0.56 -19.48
C ALA A 16 10.72 -0.73 -20.97
N CYS A 17 10.56 -1.93 -21.53
CA CYS A 17 10.80 -2.18 -22.96
C CYS A 17 9.89 -1.32 -23.85
N GLU A 18 8.59 -1.22 -23.53
CA GLU A 18 7.65 -0.36 -24.25
C GLU A 18 8.07 1.11 -24.22
N VAL A 19 8.41 1.65 -23.04
CA VAL A 19 8.80 3.07 -22.87
C VAL A 19 10.12 3.39 -23.59
N LEU A 20 11.05 2.45 -23.58
CA LEU A 20 12.37 2.62 -24.20
C LEU A 20 12.39 2.20 -25.68
N HIS A 21 11.29 1.68 -26.21
CA HIS A 21 11.20 1.13 -27.58
C HIS A 21 12.25 0.03 -27.83
N ILE A 22 12.43 -0.85 -26.85
CA ILE A 22 13.37 -1.98 -26.95
C ILE A 22 12.59 -3.25 -27.29
N GLU A 23 13.01 -3.95 -28.34
CA GLU A 23 12.60 -5.33 -28.61
C GLU A 23 13.55 -6.27 -27.90
N ASP A 24 13.04 -7.14 -27.03
CA ASP A 24 13.84 -8.13 -26.30
C ASP A 24 13.17 -9.51 -26.41
N GLY A 25 13.97 -10.53 -26.73
CA GLY A 25 13.48 -11.91 -26.89
C GLY A 25 12.89 -12.52 -25.61
N LEU A 26 13.15 -11.91 -24.43
CA LEU A 26 12.55 -12.32 -23.17
C LEU A 26 11.05 -11.98 -23.08
N LEU A 27 10.54 -11.06 -23.91
CA LEU A 27 9.12 -10.65 -23.85
C LEU A 27 8.16 -11.82 -24.10
N ASP A 28 8.45 -12.63 -25.13
CA ASP A 28 7.63 -13.81 -25.45
C ASP A 28 7.70 -14.86 -24.34
N GLU A 29 8.90 -15.07 -23.76
CA GLU A 29 9.09 -16.00 -22.66
C GLU A 29 8.38 -15.52 -21.38
N ILE A 30 8.39 -14.23 -21.10
CA ILE A 30 7.68 -13.62 -19.99
C ILE A 30 6.16 -13.83 -20.14
N ASP A 31 5.61 -13.65 -21.33
CA ASP A 31 4.19 -13.82 -21.58
C ASP A 31 3.74 -15.26 -21.37
N GLU A 32 4.53 -16.23 -21.88
CA GLU A 32 4.29 -17.64 -21.63
C GLU A 32 4.30 -17.96 -20.12
N ARG A 33 5.31 -17.47 -19.41
CA ARG A 33 5.48 -17.72 -17.97
C ARG A 33 4.38 -17.07 -17.13
N LEU A 34 3.97 -15.85 -17.46
CA LEU A 34 2.87 -15.15 -16.78
C LEU A 34 1.57 -15.95 -16.87
N GLY A 35 1.27 -16.54 -18.04
CA GLY A 35 0.10 -17.38 -18.24
C GLY A 35 0.09 -18.68 -17.44
N ARG A 36 1.28 -19.14 -16.97
CA ARG A 36 1.47 -20.37 -16.18
C ARG A 36 1.52 -20.14 -14.68
N LEU A 37 1.63 -18.89 -14.22
CA LEU A 37 1.66 -18.57 -12.78
C LEU A 37 0.29 -18.86 -12.14
N ALA A 38 0.32 -19.52 -10.98
CA ALA A 38 -0.86 -19.78 -10.20
C ALA A 38 -1.64 -18.49 -9.87
N PRO A 39 -2.98 -18.51 -9.89
CA PRO A 39 -3.77 -17.34 -9.51
C PRO A 39 -3.67 -17.08 -8.01
N PHE A 40 -3.95 -15.83 -7.60
CA PHE A 40 -4.16 -15.50 -6.19
C PHE A 40 -5.45 -16.14 -5.69
N GLN A 41 -5.40 -16.72 -4.50
CA GLN A 41 -6.50 -17.48 -3.93
C GLN A 41 -7.08 -16.80 -2.69
N VAL A 42 -8.38 -16.96 -2.51
CA VAL A 42 -9.13 -16.50 -1.35
C VAL A 42 -9.54 -17.74 -0.54
N GLY A 43 -9.29 -17.72 0.76
CA GLY A 43 -9.57 -18.84 1.66
C GLY A 43 -11.02 -18.90 2.13
N SER A 44 -11.30 -19.86 2.96
CA SER A 44 -12.66 -20.19 3.45
C SER A 44 -13.30 -19.07 4.29
N ARG A 45 -12.48 -18.22 4.93
CA ARG A 45 -12.93 -17.06 5.72
C ARG A 45 -13.03 -15.78 4.88
N GLY A 46 -12.71 -15.85 3.58
CA GLY A 46 -12.62 -14.68 2.70
C GLY A 46 -11.27 -13.97 2.72
N GLN A 47 -10.28 -14.46 3.45
CA GLN A 47 -8.93 -13.91 3.52
C GLN A 47 -8.12 -14.22 2.25
N LEU A 48 -7.16 -13.37 1.90
CA LEU A 48 -6.16 -13.66 0.88
C LEU A 48 -5.21 -14.74 1.41
N LEU A 49 -5.04 -15.84 0.67
CA LEU A 49 -4.14 -16.91 1.09
C LEU A 49 -2.68 -16.47 0.98
N GLU A 50 -1.93 -16.65 2.05
CA GLU A 50 -0.48 -16.44 2.09
C GLU A 50 0.26 -17.55 1.35
N TRP A 51 -0.27 -18.78 1.42
CA TRP A 51 0.33 -20.01 0.90
C TRP A 51 -0.51 -20.59 -0.24
N HIS A 52 0.00 -21.63 -0.89
CA HIS A 52 -0.67 -22.34 -2.00
C HIS A 52 -1.97 -23.04 -1.60
N ARG A 53 -2.23 -23.17 -0.31
CA ARG A 53 -3.48 -23.68 0.27
C ARG A 53 -3.68 -23.07 1.66
N GLU A 54 -4.85 -23.26 2.22
CA GLU A 54 -5.19 -22.81 3.57
C GLU A 54 -4.49 -23.68 4.62
N PHE A 55 -3.82 -23.04 5.58
CA PHE A 55 -3.19 -23.65 6.72
C PHE A 55 -3.69 -22.96 7.99
N GLU A 56 -3.63 -23.70 9.12
CA GLU A 56 -3.80 -23.10 10.44
C GLU A 56 -2.59 -22.19 10.75
N GLU A 57 -2.87 -20.95 11.13
CA GLU A 57 -1.84 -19.98 11.46
C GLU A 57 -1.37 -20.17 12.91
N ARG A 58 -0.06 -20.37 13.10
CA ARG A 58 0.54 -20.47 14.44
C ARG A 58 0.55 -19.15 15.19
N GLU A 59 0.69 -18.04 14.46
CA GLU A 59 0.76 -16.67 14.98
C GLU A 59 -0.23 -15.78 14.19
N PRO A 60 -1.53 -15.81 14.53
CA PRO A 60 -2.53 -15.02 13.78
C PRO A 60 -2.25 -13.52 13.78
N GLY A 61 -1.55 -12.99 14.80
CA GLY A 61 -1.12 -11.60 14.92
C GLY A 61 0.31 -11.34 14.44
N HIS A 62 0.89 -12.21 13.61
CA HIS A 62 2.25 -12.05 13.11
C HIS A 62 2.43 -10.68 12.42
N ARG A 63 3.56 -10.01 12.70
CA ARG A 63 3.83 -8.65 12.19
C ARG A 63 4.05 -8.57 10.68
N HIS A 64 4.38 -9.69 10.01
CA HIS A 64 4.57 -9.72 8.57
C HIS A 64 3.25 -9.91 7.84
N LEU A 65 3.02 -9.05 6.84
CA LEU A 65 1.85 -9.03 5.97
C LEU A 65 2.26 -9.21 4.49
N SER A 66 3.32 -9.99 4.26
CA SER A 66 3.99 -10.11 2.96
C SER A 66 3.06 -10.55 1.82
N HIS A 67 2.02 -11.33 2.11
CA HIS A 67 1.01 -11.73 1.13
C HIS A 67 0.16 -10.55 0.64
N LEU A 68 0.08 -9.45 1.40
CA LEU A 68 -0.62 -8.23 1.00
C LEU A 68 0.21 -7.31 0.08
N TYR A 69 1.42 -7.72 -0.31
CA TYR A 69 2.29 -6.98 -1.22
C TYR A 69 1.58 -6.53 -2.50
N GLY A 70 0.71 -7.36 -3.08
CA GLY A 70 -0.06 -7.02 -4.27
C GLY A 70 -1.09 -5.90 -4.07
N LEU A 71 -1.48 -5.63 -2.81
CA LEU A 71 -2.28 -4.45 -2.45
C LEU A 71 -1.41 -3.22 -2.27
N PHE A 72 -0.32 -3.33 -1.47
CA PHE A 72 0.68 -2.29 -1.24
C PHE A 72 2.00 -2.92 -0.78
N PRO A 73 3.17 -2.51 -1.33
CA PRO A 73 3.40 -1.34 -2.21
C PRO A 73 2.99 -1.52 -3.68
N SER A 74 2.85 -2.74 -4.17
CA SER A 74 2.38 -2.99 -5.55
C SER A 74 0.93 -2.52 -5.75
N ASP A 75 0.54 -2.31 -7.01
CA ASP A 75 -0.83 -2.02 -7.43
C ASP A 75 -1.48 -3.18 -8.22
N LEU A 76 -0.95 -4.38 -8.10
CA LEU A 76 -1.42 -5.57 -8.83
C LEU A 76 -2.89 -5.89 -8.59
N PHE A 77 -3.43 -5.53 -7.42
CA PHE A 77 -4.82 -5.76 -7.05
C PHE A 77 -5.72 -4.55 -7.30
N ALA A 78 -5.17 -3.46 -7.88
CA ALA A 78 -5.97 -2.29 -8.23
C ALA A 78 -7.06 -2.67 -9.24
N GLY A 79 -8.30 -2.30 -8.93
CA GLY A 79 -9.47 -2.67 -9.75
C GLY A 79 -10.03 -4.08 -9.53
N ASP A 80 -9.35 -4.95 -8.77
CA ASP A 80 -9.91 -6.26 -8.36
C ASP A 80 -10.57 -6.17 -6.98
N ALA A 81 -11.89 -5.95 -6.98
CA ALA A 81 -12.68 -5.82 -5.75
C ALA A 81 -12.63 -7.09 -4.88
N ARG A 82 -12.54 -8.29 -5.50
CA ARG A 82 -12.47 -9.57 -4.77
C ARG A 82 -11.16 -9.71 -4.01
N LEU A 83 -10.03 -9.43 -4.66
CA LEU A 83 -8.72 -9.51 -4.01
C LEU A 83 -8.53 -8.37 -2.99
N THR A 84 -9.05 -7.16 -3.29
CA THR A 84 -9.04 -6.04 -2.34
C THR A 84 -9.80 -6.36 -1.06
N GLU A 85 -11.00 -6.96 -1.16
CA GLU A 85 -11.76 -7.38 0.01
C GLU A 85 -11.06 -8.51 0.77
N ALA A 86 -10.46 -9.48 0.07
CA ALA A 86 -9.69 -10.55 0.70
C ALA A 86 -8.48 -9.99 1.49
N CYS A 87 -7.82 -8.95 0.98
CA CYS A 87 -6.77 -8.24 1.72
C CYS A 87 -7.33 -7.54 2.97
N ARG A 88 -8.52 -6.93 2.87
CA ARG A 88 -9.19 -6.31 4.02
C ARG A 88 -9.50 -7.33 5.12
N VAL A 89 -9.98 -8.52 4.76
CA VAL A 89 -10.21 -9.62 5.70
C VAL A 89 -8.91 -10.05 6.36
N SER A 90 -7.86 -10.33 5.57
CA SER A 90 -6.55 -10.72 6.11
C SER A 90 -5.99 -9.67 7.08
N LEU A 91 -6.04 -8.40 6.70
CA LEU A 91 -5.55 -7.31 7.54
C LEU A 91 -6.34 -7.25 8.86
N ARG A 92 -7.66 -7.28 8.80
CA ARG A 92 -8.53 -7.26 9.99
C ARG A 92 -8.23 -8.42 10.95
N GLU A 93 -8.03 -9.63 10.43
CA GLU A 93 -7.67 -10.80 11.24
C GLU A 93 -6.31 -10.60 11.94
N ARG A 94 -5.29 -10.12 11.22
CA ARG A 94 -3.98 -9.80 11.80
C ARG A 94 -4.07 -8.75 12.91
N LEU A 95 -4.82 -7.69 12.68
CA LEU A 95 -4.98 -6.60 13.65
C LEU A 95 -5.76 -7.03 14.89
N ALA A 96 -6.78 -7.88 14.74
CA ALA A 96 -7.55 -8.42 15.85
C ALA A 96 -6.69 -9.28 16.82
N HIS A 97 -5.57 -9.79 16.34
CA HIS A 97 -4.62 -10.60 17.14
C HIS A 97 -3.33 -9.84 17.50
N GLY A 98 -3.33 -8.50 17.42
CA GLY A 98 -2.21 -7.66 17.87
C GLY A 98 -1.09 -7.44 16.86
N GLY A 99 -1.35 -7.64 15.57
CA GLY A 99 -0.40 -7.31 14.50
C GLY A 99 -0.03 -5.81 14.47
N GLY A 100 1.18 -5.50 13.96
CA GLY A 100 1.63 -4.10 13.82
C GLY A 100 2.32 -3.52 15.05
N HIS A 101 2.91 -4.36 15.89
CA HIS A 101 3.57 -3.96 17.13
C HIS A 101 5.01 -3.44 16.97
N THR A 102 5.59 -3.46 15.76
CA THR A 102 6.90 -2.88 15.45
C THR A 102 6.73 -1.69 14.51
N GLY A 103 7.68 -0.73 14.54
CA GLY A 103 7.51 0.52 13.81
C GLY A 103 7.28 0.34 12.32
N TRP A 104 8.13 -0.45 11.62
CA TRP A 104 7.95 -0.69 10.19
C TRP A 104 6.63 -1.41 9.85
N SER A 105 6.21 -2.37 10.69
CA SER A 105 4.95 -3.08 10.44
C SER A 105 3.74 -2.20 10.71
N CYS A 106 3.83 -1.34 11.74
CA CYS A 106 2.83 -0.30 12.01
C CYS A 106 2.72 0.68 10.81
N ALA A 107 3.86 1.16 10.31
CA ALA A 107 3.90 2.04 9.15
C ALA A 107 3.33 1.37 7.88
N TRP A 108 3.59 0.08 7.67
CA TRP A 108 3.00 -0.65 6.54
C TRP A 108 1.48 -0.76 6.67
N ILE A 109 0.97 -0.99 7.89
CA ILE A 109 -0.48 -1.04 8.16
C ILE A 109 -1.14 0.31 7.84
N ILE A 110 -0.51 1.44 8.17
CA ILE A 110 -1.01 2.78 7.79
C ILE A 110 -1.24 2.83 6.27
N ASN A 111 -0.27 2.39 5.48
CA ASN A 111 -0.38 2.38 4.02
C ASN A 111 -1.45 1.42 3.51
N LEU A 112 -1.54 0.20 4.06
CA LEU A 112 -2.57 -0.77 3.69
C LEU A 112 -3.98 -0.24 3.95
N LEU A 113 -4.21 0.35 5.13
CA LEU A 113 -5.48 0.97 5.49
C LEU A 113 -5.80 2.17 4.60
N ALA A 114 -4.79 3.01 4.30
CA ALA A 114 -4.97 4.14 3.39
C ALA A 114 -5.40 3.68 1.98
N VAL A 115 -4.76 2.63 1.45
CA VAL A 115 -5.15 2.04 0.14
C VAL A 115 -6.53 1.40 0.18
N LEU A 116 -6.94 0.88 1.34
CA LEU A 116 -8.31 0.40 1.57
C LEU A 116 -9.33 1.51 1.87
N GLU A 117 -8.91 2.78 1.79
CA GLU A 117 -9.72 3.98 2.03
C GLU A 117 -10.27 4.07 3.48
N ASP A 118 -9.57 3.44 4.43
CA ASP A 118 -9.86 3.52 5.86
C ASP A 118 -9.01 4.63 6.52
N GLY A 119 -9.50 5.85 6.46
CA GLY A 119 -8.82 7.02 7.03
C GLY A 119 -8.72 6.99 8.55
N GLU A 120 -9.75 6.54 9.25
CA GLU A 120 -9.74 6.45 10.71
C GLU A 120 -8.77 5.37 11.21
N GLY A 121 -8.77 4.21 10.56
CA GLY A 121 -7.81 3.15 10.84
C GLY A 121 -6.36 3.60 10.57
N SER A 122 -6.11 4.24 9.43
CA SER A 122 -4.80 4.81 9.08
C SER A 122 -4.32 5.79 10.15
N TYR A 123 -5.19 6.69 10.59
CA TYR A 123 -4.87 7.67 11.62
C TYR A 123 -4.62 7.04 12.99
N ALA A 124 -5.38 6.02 13.37
CA ALA A 124 -5.16 5.29 14.62
C ALA A 124 -3.76 4.65 14.67
N TYR A 125 -3.32 4.02 13.56
CA TYR A 125 -1.99 3.44 13.45
C TYR A 125 -0.90 4.52 13.30
N LEU A 126 -1.15 5.65 12.65
CA LEU A 126 -0.22 6.79 12.65
C LEU A 126 0.04 7.29 14.07
N ARG A 127 -1.00 7.43 14.88
CA ARG A 127 -0.84 7.77 16.30
C ARG A 127 -0.05 6.71 17.06
N THR A 128 -0.30 5.43 16.81
CA THR A 128 0.46 4.33 17.42
C THR A 128 1.93 4.41 17.05
N LEU A 129 2.26 4.64 15.78
CA LEU A 129 3.64 4.83 15.31
C LEU A 129 4.34 5.96 16.07
N LEU A 130 3.70 7.12 16.18
CA LEU A 130 4.27 8.30 16.82
C LEU A 130 4.39 8.17 18.35
N THR A 131 3.48 7.43 18.99
CA THR A 131 3.43 7.39 20.48
C THR A 131 4.05 6.15 21.10
N ARG A 132 4.23 5.07 20.33
CA ARG A 132 4.71 3.77 20.84
C ARG A 132 5.90 3.21 20.07
N SER A 133 6.05 3.60 18.81
CA SER A 133 7.07 3.06 17.93
C SER A 133 7.99 4.15 17.37
N SER A 134 8.19 5.22 18.14
CA SER A 134 9.16 6.28 17.84
C SER A 134 9.90 6.66 19.10
N TYR A 135 11.21 6.89 18.97
CA TYR A 135 12.05 7.45 20.02
C TYR A 135 11.85 8.98 20.10
N ASP A 136 12.32 9.60 21.18
CA ASP A 136 12.20 11.06 21.41
C ASP A 136 12.82 11.91 20.30
N ASN A 137 13.80 11.38 19.59
CA ASN A 137 14.43 12.01 18.43
C ASN A 137 13.67 11.76 17.11
N LEU A 138 12.47 11.24 17.17
CA LEU A 138 11.59 10.87 16.06
C LEU A 138 12.08 9.69 15.19
N TRP A 139 13.11 8.98 15.60
CA TRP A 139 13.52 7.76 14.93
C TRP A 139 12.56 6.61 15.21
N ASP A 140 12.29 5.81 14.20
CA ASP A 140 11.45 4.64 14.34
C ASP A 140 12.04 3.60 15.29
N ALA A 141 11.19 3.02 16.11
CA ALA A 141 11.54 1.99 17.07
C ALA A 141 10.98 0.63 16.68
N HIS A 142 11.90 -0.24 16.25
CA HIS A 142 11.55 -1.64 16.07
C HIS A 142 11.51 -2.43 17.40
N PRO A 143 12.33 -2.25 18.46
CA PRO A 143 13.73 -1.85 18.67
C PRO A 143 14.72 -2.93 18.19
N PRO A 144 15.99 -2.57 17.78
CA PRO A 144 16.53 -1.19 17.73
C PRO A 144 15.94 -0.35 16.59
N PHE A 145 16.49 0.85 16.36
CA PHE A 145 16.10 1.74 15.26
C PHE A 145 16.14 1.03 13.88
N GLN A 146 15.10 1.27 13.11
CA GLN A 146 15.03 0.92 11.68
C GLN A 146 14.37 2.08 10.94
N ILE A 147 15.02 2.60 9.89
CA ILE A 147 14.53 3.75 9.12
C ILE A 147 13.20 3.49 8.40
N ASP A 148 12.86 2.22 8.20
CA ASP A 148 11.70 1.74 7.47
C ASP A 148 10.40 2.36 7.96
N GLY A 149 10.20 2.44 9.28
CA GLY A 149 9.01 3.04 9.88
C GLY A 149 8.92 4.53 9.63
N ASN A 150 10.04 5.25 9.57
CA ASN A 150 10.06 6.66 9.22
C ASN A 150 9.60 6.88 7.78
N PHE A 151 10.17 6.14 6.83
CA PHE A 151 9.77 6.24 5.42
C PHE A 151 8.35 5.74 5.20
N GLY A 152 7.99 4.59 5.79
CA GLY A 152 6.64 4.04 5.67
C GLY A 152 5.57 4.94 6.30
N GLY A 153 5.86 5.59 7.43
CA GLY A 153 4.95 6.54 8.07
C GLY A 153 4.69 7.77 7.21
N THR A 154 5.73 8.36 6.62
CA THR A 154 5.58 9.50 5.70
C THR A 154 4.86 9.11 4.41
N ALA A 155 5.15 7.92 3.84
CA ALA A 155 4.42 7.38 2.71
C ALA A 155 2.94 7.14 3.04
N GLY A 156 2.64 6.67 4.26
CA GLY A 156 1.28 6.47 4.76
C GLY A 156 0.47 7.77 4.76
N ILE A 157 1.05 8.86 5.30
CA ILE A 157 0.42 10.18 5.26
C ILE A 157 0.16 10.63 3.81
N ALA A 158 1.12 10.44 2.91
CA ALA A 158 0.94 10.77 1.50
C ALA A 158 -0.20 9.96 0.87
N ASN A 159 -0.27 8.64 1.14
CA ASN A 159 -1.31 7.75 0.63
C ASN A 159 -2.71 8.04 1.21
N MET A 160 -2.80 8.61 2.42
CA MET A 160 -4.08 9.10 2.94
C MET A 160 -4.62 10.29 2.14
N LEU A 161 -3.73 11.09 1.55
CA LEU A 161 -4.07 12.33 0.85
C LEU A 161 -4.14 12.17 -0.67
N VAL A 162 -3.24 11.39 -1.27
CA VAL A 162 -3.19 11.16 -2.72
C VAL A 162 -2.77 9.73 -3.01
N GLN A 163 -3.50 9.06 -3.87
CA GLN A 163 -3.12 7.77 -4.44
C GLN A 163 -3.12 7.88 -5.97
N ASP A 164 -2.08 7.32 -6.59
CA ASP A 164 -1.96 7.18 -8.04
C ASP A 164 -1.65 5.70 -8.33
N ARG A 165 -2.69 4.92 -8.58
CA ARG A 165 -2.62 3.46 -8.61
C ARG A 165 -3.55 2.91 -9.69
N GLY A 166 -3.08 1.87 -10.41
CA GLY A 166 -3.90 1.24 -11.45
C GLY A 166 -4.37 2.19 -12.55
N GLY A 167 -3.65 3.31 -12.76
CA GLY A 167 -4.02 4.35 -13.74
C GLY A 167 -5.04 5.37 -13.22
N GLU A 168 -5.48 5.27 -11.97
CA GLU A 168 -6.42 6.20 -11.33
C GLU A 168 -5.72 7.08 -10.29
N VAL A 169 -6.03 8.39 -10.28
CA VAL A 169 -5.59 9.33 -9.26
C VAL A 169 -6.76 9.62 -8.32
N LYS A 170 -6.64 9.23 -7.05
CA LYS A 170 -7.62 9.53 -5.99
C LYS A 170 -7.11 10.64 -5.09
N LEU A 171 -7.95 11.62 -4.81
CA LEU A 171 -7.64 12.76 -3.94
C LEU A 171 -8.41 12.62 -2.62
N LEU A 172 -7.69 12.72 -1.50
CA LEU A 172 -8.20 12.54 -0.13
C LEU A 172 -8.93 11.20 0.11
N PRO A 173 -8.42 10.05 -0.44
CA PRO A 173 -9.15 8.79 -0.37
C PRO A 173 -9.32 8.25 1.05
N ALA A 174 -8.43 8.63 1.98
CA ALA A 174 -8.42 8.15 3.36
C ALA A 174 -8.23 9.31 4.35
N LEU A 175 -8.93 10.42 4.13
CA LEU A 175 -8.88 11.58 5.01
C LEU A 175 -9.59 11.28 6.35
N PRO A 176 -8.89 11.32 7.51
CA PRO A 176 -9.53 11.08 8.80
C PRO A 176 -10.27 12.32 9.30
N ALA A 177 -11.26 12.15 10.17
CA ALA A 177 -11.97 13.25 10.82
C ALA A 177 -11.04 14.15 11.65
N ALA A 178 -9.90 13.63 12.11
CA ALA A 178 -8.87 14.39 12.80
C ALA A 178 -8.18 15.47 11.93
N PHE A 179 -8.32 15.41 10.61
CA PHE A 179 -7.81 16.40 9.66
C PHE A 179 -8.95 17.19 9.03
N PRO A 180 -9.73 18.00 9.82
CA PRO A 180 -10.93 18.67 9.33
C PRO A 180 -10.63 19.72 8.26
N GLN A 181 -9.43 20.28 8.26
CA GLN A 181 -8.98 21.28 7.29
C GLN A 181 -7.48 21.14 7.05
N GLY A 182 -7.04 21.52 5.86
CA GLY A 182 -5.62 21.52 5.54
C GLY A 182 -5.33 21.82 4.08
N TYR A 183 -4.05 21.76 3.77
CA TYR A 183 -3.57 21.79 2.40
C TYR A 183 -2.29 20.96 2.26
N VAL A 184 -2.05 20.44 1.08
CA VAL A 184 -0.78 19.83 0.68
C VAL A 184 -0.41 20.33 -0.71
N ARG A 185 0.89 20.46 -1.00
CA ARG A 185 1.39 20.94 -2.26
C ARG A 185 2.53 20.07 -2.78
N GLY A 186 2.54 19.85 -4.08
CA GLY A 186 3.65 19.21 -4.78
C GLY A 186 3.76 17.70 -4.53
N LEU A 187 2.70 17.01 -4.08
CA LEU A 187 2.73 15.54 -4.01
C LEU A 187 2.88 14.96 -5.41
N ARG A 188 3.90 14.16 -5.60
CA ARG A 188 4.25 13.59 -6.91
C ARG A 188 3.33 12.44 -7.27
N ILE A 189 2.91 12.43 -8.54
CA ILE A 189 2.17 11.35 -9.18
C ILE A 189 2.83 10.99 -10.51
N THR A 190 2.41 9.90 -11.14
CA THR A 190 2.98 9.41 -12.39
C THR A 190 2.90 10.44 -13.52
N GLY A 191 3.73 10.28 -14.55
CA GLY A 191 3.73 11.13 -15.74
C GLY A 191 4.32 12.52 -15.50
N ARG A 192 5.31 12.66 -14.60
CA ARG A 192 5.95 13.95 -14.28
C ARG A 192 4.92 15.00 -13.83
N ARG A 193 3.95 14.60 -13.03
CA ARG A 193 2.90 15.47 -12.51
C ARG A 193 3.02 15.61 -10.99
N ALA A 194 2.42 16.68 -10.48
CA ALA A 194 2.24 16.91 -9.05
C ALA A 194 0.82 17.38 -8.75
N VAL A 195 0.43 17.25 -7.50
CA VAL A 195 -0.90 17.58 -7.00
C VAL A 195 -0.80 18.56 -5.85
N ASP A 196 -1.59 19.62 -5.92
CA ASP A 196 -1.93 20.48 -4.79
C ASP A 196 -3.38 20.23 -4.39
N ILE A 197 -3.67 20.15 -3.10
CA ILE A 197 -5.03 19.94 -2.59
C ILE A 197 -5.25 20.89 -1.41
N ARG A 198 -6.47 21.41 -1.29
CA ARG A 198 -6.97 22.11 -0.13
C ARG A 198 -8.32 21.52 0.28
N TRP A 199 -8.54 21.39 1.58
CA TRP A 199 -9.82 20.91 2.11
C TRP A 199 -10.22 21.69 3.37
N GLU A 200 -11.53 21.77 3.61
CA GLU A 200 -12.16 22.39 4.75
C GLU A 200 -13.39 21.57 5.17
N ASN A 201 -13.59 21.39 6.46
CA ASN A 201 -14.68 20.57 7.01
C ASN A 201 -14.71 19.14 6.42
N GLY A 202 -13.54 18.53 6.23
CA GLY A 202 -13.42 17.18 5.65
C GLY A 202 -13.73 17.09 4.15
N THR A 203 -13.99 18.22 3.48
CA THR A 203 -14.37 18.24 2.07
C THR A 203 -13.32 18.99 1.25
N MET A 204 -12.94 18.42 0.10
CA MET A 204 -12.03 19.08 -0.83
C MET A 204 -12.65 20.36 -1.38
N THR A 205 -11.95 21.49 -1.18
CA THR A 205 -12.39 22.83 -1.65
C THR A 205 -11.63 23.29 -2.90
N ALA A 206 -10.42 22.81 -3.10
CA ALA A 206 -9.65 23.08 -4.31
C ALA A 206 -8.60 21.99 -4.57
N HIS A 207 -8.29 21.73 -5.83
CA HIS A 207 -7.16 20.95 -6.25
C HIS A 207 -6.57 21.43 -7.55
N ARG A 208 -5.31 21.09 -7.79
CA ARG A 208 -4.61 21.34 -9.04
C ARG A 208 -3.67 20.19 -9.34
N ILE A 209 -3.76 19.65 -10.55
CA ILE A 209 -2.79 18.69 -11.09
C ILE A 209 -2.02 19.42 -12.19
N TYR A 210 -0.69 19.36 -12.13
CA TYR A 210 0.18 20.07 -13.07
C TYR A 210 1.45 19.28 -13.37
N THR A 211 2.02 19.54 -14.54
CA THR A 211 3.30 18.96 -14.96
C THR A 211 4.44 19.65 -14.20
N VAL A 212 5.46 18.88 -13.86
CA VAL A 212 6.69 19.36 -13.21
C VAL A 212 7.89 18.98 -14.06
N ASP A 213 8.86 19.86 -14.11
CA ASP A 213 10.11 19.68 -14.85
C ASP A 213 11.03 18.63 -14.21
#